data_5e3986d1113437408501e908b1516999
#
_entry.id   5e3986d1113437408501e908b1516999
#
_cell.length_a   1.000
_cell.length_b   1.000
_cell.length_c   1.000
_cell.angle_alpha   90.00
_cell.angle_beta   90.00
_cell.angle_gamma   90.00
#
_symmetry.space_group_name_H-M   'P 1'
#
loop_
_entity.id
_entity.type
_entity.pdbx_description
1 polymer ?
#
loop_
_entity_poly.entity_id
_entity_poly.type
_entity_poly.pdbx_seq_one_letter_code
_entity_poly.pdbx_strand_id
1 'polypeptide(L)'
;MSHRDRLGDATLDLLIDECTLIVLQRLSKGPTRVSDVEAPREGIAGWTVRRRLRTLTSNGFVSAEESPTSNGRPGVLYSLTELGRDCLLAVLSSAGHCERAWCTPAEQPIVAGLWAIKLVSDRRTRAIVRALADGPQRFSDLQVRVPNLTRSVLLRRLKALPGYGVLSREGTNGEVRYVLSDNARHMTVIALRAAHCELQRGNPEALPSDLLGRMHLLAPVAHVPHSVNGTCRWRLDSQITEPDLDLVAAAGRIAVVTTPALEPPQACSRATPERWCEALLHCDPAKLDTTGDHALVAAVLEGLSSALLA
;
A
#
# COMPACT_ATOMS: atom_id res chain seq x y z
N MET A 1 -8.62 -19.79 12.88
CA MET A 1 -8.27 -18.78 11.87
C MET A 1 -8.91 -17.49 12.35
N SER A 2 -8.12 -16.58 12.91
CA SER A 2 -8.64 -15.36 13.54
C SER A 2 -9.19 -14.41 12.48
N HIS A 3 -10.38 -13.84 12.73
CA HIS A 3 -11.03 -12.79 11.94
C HIS A 3 -10.12 -11.55 11.75
N ARG A 4 -9.08 -11.41 12.58
CA ARG A 4 -8.13 -10.30 12.65
C ARG A 4 -7.14 -10.20 11.47
N ASP A 5 -7.00 -11.24 10.65
CA ASP A 5 -6.04 -11.27 9.52
C ASP A 5 -6.61 -10.68 8.20
N ARG A 6 -7.84 -10.13 8.20
CA ARG A 6 -8.56 -9.70 6.99
C ARG A 6 -8.58 -8.17 6.75
N LEU A 7 -7.76 -7.43 7.45
CA LEU A 7 -7.84 -5.98 7.56
C LEU A 7 -7.21 -5.28 6.34
N GLY A 8 -7.98 -4.46 5.68
CA GLY A 8 -7.67 -3.90 4.36
C GLY A 8 -8.03 -4.84 3.21
N ASP A 9 -8.37 -6.10 3.50
CA ASP A 9 -8.61 -7.11 2.48
C ASP A 9 -9.90 -6.82 1.68
N ALA A 10 -10.95 -6.22 2.28
CA ALA A 10 -12.19 -5.94 1.56
C ALA A 10 -12.01 -4.94 0.41
N THR A 11 -11.26 -3.85 0.65
CA THR A 11 -10.91 -2.91 -0.43
C THR A 11 -9.94 -3.54 -1.42
N LEU A 12 -8.94 -4.29 -0.97
CA LEU A 12 -8.02 -5.00 -1.85
C LEU A 12 -8.74 -6.08 -2.67
N ASP A 13 -9.67 -6.83 -2.08
CA ASP A 13 -10.50 -7.82 -2.76
C ASP A 13 -11.41 -7.18 -3.82
N LEU A 14 -11.88 -5.96 -3.58
CA LEU A 14 -12.63 -5.19 -4.57
C LEU A 14 -11.72 -4.74 -5.73
N LEU A 15 -10.51 -4.25 -5.43
CA LEU A 15 -9.57 -3.73 -6.41
C LEU A 15 -8.85 -4.83 -7.21
N ILE A 16 -8.80 -6.07 -6.71
CA ILE A 16 -8.16 -7.20 -7.43
C ILE A 16 -8.92 -7.63 -8.68
N ASP A 17 -10.16 -7.16 -8.84
CA ASP A 17 -10.98 -7.43 -10.01
C ASP A 17 -10.68 -6.46 -11.15
N GLU A 18 -10.23 -6.99 -12.29
CA GLU A 18 -9.85 -6.21 -13.46
C GLU A 18 -10.98 -5.29 -13.95
N CYS A 19 -12.23 -5.79 -13.96
CA CYS A 19 -13.39 -5.00 -14.35
C CYS A 19 -13.59 -3.79 -13.42
N THR A 20 -13.33 -3.95 -12.13
CA THR A 20 -13.36 -2.84 -11.16
C THR A 20 -12.37 -1.76 -11.54
N LEU A 21 -11.11 -2.12 -11.81
CA LEU A 21 -10.07 -1.16 -12.18
C LEU A 21 -10.39 -0.44 -13.51
N ILE A 22 -10.91 -1.16 -14.50
CA ILE A 22 -11.33 -0.58 -15.77
C ILE A 22 -12.47 0.43 -15.56
N VAL A 23 -13.46 0.10 -14.73
CA VAL A 23 -14.55 1.01 -14.39
C VAL A 23 -14.03 2.27 -13.71
N LEU A 24 -13.17 2.14 -12.70
CA LEU A 24 -12.57 3.29 -12.00
C LEU A 24 -11.74 4.16 -12.96
N GLN A 25 -10.94 3.55 -13.83
CA GLN A 25 -10.15 4.28 -14.83
C GLN A 25 -11.03 5.04 -15.85
N ARG A 26 -12.16 4.47 -16.24
CA ARG A 26 -13.09 5.18 -17.13
C ARG A 26 -13.72 6.38 -16.43
N LEU A 27 -14.15 6.20 -15.20
CA LEU A 27 -14.73 7.27 -14.38
C LEU A 27 -13.71 8.36 -14.02
N SER A 28 -12.41 8.07 -14.05
CA SER A 28 -11.38 9.12 -13.83
C SER A 28 -11.31 10.17 -14.92
N LYS A 29 -11.86 9.88 -16.10
CA LYS A 29 -11.94 10.83 -17.23
C LYS A 29 -13.11 11.80 -17.08
N GLY A 30 -13.99 11.60 -16.12
CA GLY A 30 -15.16 12.43 -15.83
C GLY A 30 -16.43 11.61 -15.60
N PRO A 31 -17.52 12.30 -15.22
CA PRO A 31 -18.81 11.68 -15.00
C PRO A 31 -19.30 10.93 -16.26
N THR A 32 -19.76 9.69 -16.07
CA THR A 32 -20.00 8.78 -17.19
C THR A 32 -21.29 7.98 -16.98
N ARG A 33 -22.04 7.69 -18.03
CA ARG A 33 -23.20 6.82 -18.01
C ARG A 33 -22.81 5.34 -18.14
N VAL A 34 -23.69 4.44 -17.67
CA VAL A 34 -23.45 2.98 -17.81
C VAL A 34 -23.20 2.59 -19.27
N SER A 35 -24.00 3.13 -20.20
CA SER A 35 -23.84 2.88 -21.64
C SER A 35 -22.45 3.19 -22.19
N ASP A 36 -21.82 4.23 -21.65
CA ASP A 36 -20.52 4.69 -22.11
C ASP A 36 -19.38 3.90 -21.48
N VAL A 37 -19.62 3.32 -20.29
CA VAL A 37 -18.71 2.37 -19.64
C VAL A 37 -18.77 0.99 -20.33
N GLU A 38 -19.96 0.60 -20.82
CA GLU A 38 -20.23 -0.67 -21.51
C GLU A 38 -19.65 -0.75 -22.94
N ALA A 39 -18.94 0.29 -23.44
CA ALA A 39 -18.46 0.34 -24.83
C ALA A 39 -17.68 -0.93 -25.22
N PRO A 40 -17.96 -1.50 -26.41
CA PRO A 40 -17.68 -2.90 -26.76
C PRO A 40 -16.20 -3.28 -26.96
N ARG A 41 -15.26 -2.38 -26.74
CA ARG A 41 -13.83 -2.62 -27.03
C ARG A 41 -13.09 -3.54 -26.06
N GLU A 42 -13.68 -3.86 -24.90
CA GLU A 42 -12.95 -4.58 -23.85
C GLU A 42 -13.61 -5.90 -23.43
N GLY A 43 -14.63 -6.38 -24.17
CA GLY A 43 -15.23 -7.70 -23.92
C GLY A 43 -15.96 -7.85 -22.57
N ILE A 44 -16.21 -6.75 -21.83
CA ILE A 44 -16.89 -6.79 -20.54
C ILE A 44 -18.38 -6.72 -20.77
N ALA A 45 -19.11 -7.74 -20.28
CA ALA A 45 -20.56 -7.77 -20.39
C ALA A 45 -21.21 -6.65 -19.55
N GLY A 46 -22.20 -5.97 -20.11
CA GLY A 46 -22.87 -4.83 -19.47
C GLY A 46 -23.46 -5.13 -18.09
N TRP A 47 -23.94 -6.36 -17.86
CA TRP A 47 -24.40 -6.77 -16.54
C TRP A 47 -23.27 -6.76 -15.49
N THR A 48 -22.05 -7.10 -15.89
CA THR A 48 -20.87 -7.06 -15.03
C THR A 48 -20.56 -5.62 -14.64
N VAL A 49 -20.55 -4.69 -15.60
CA VAL A 49 -20.33 -3.25 -15.36
C VAL A 49 -21.36 -2.71 -14.36
N ARG A 50 -22.67 -2.99 -14.57
CA ARG A 50 -23.74 -2.55 -13.65
C ARG A 50 -23.60 -3.13 -12.26
N ARG A 51 -23.21 -4.38 -12.15
CA ARG A 51 -22.93 -5.02 -10.87
C ARG A 51 -21.76 -4.33 -10.17
N ARG A 52 -20.66 -4.03 -10.90
CA ARG A 52 -19.49 -3.36 -10.33
C ARG A 52 -19.79 -1.93 -9.92
N LEU A 53 -20.51 -1.16 -10.73
CA LEU A 53 -20.94 0.19 -10.36
C LEU A 53 -21.76 0.18 -9.08
N ARG A 54 -22.73 -0.73 -8.92
CA ARG A 54 -23.48 -0.87 -7.67
C ARG A 54 -22.58 -1.18 -6.48
N THR A 55 -21.66 -2.14 -6.62
CA THR A 55 -20.71 -2.48 -5.56
C THR A 55 -19.80 -1.29 -5.23
N LEU A 56 -19.30 -0.56 -6.20
CA LEU A 56 -18.46 0.61 -5.99
C LEU A 56 -19.23 1.76 -5.33
N THR A 57 -20.50 1.96 -5.70
CA THR A 57 -21.38 2.97 -5.08
C THR A 57 -21.70 2.60 -3.63
N SER A 58 -22.06 1.34 -3.35
CA SER A 58 -22.33 0.89 -1.98
C SER A 58 -21.10 0.93 -1.07
N ASN A 59 -19.92 0.92 -1.67
CA ASN A 59 -18.63 1.05 -0.96
C ASN A 59 -18.07 2.48 -0.95
N GLY A 60 -18.78 3.46 -1.48
CA GLY A 60 -18.40 4.87 -1.42
C GLY A 60 -17.28 5.30 -2.39
N PHE A 61 -16.85 4.43 -3.33
CA PHE A 61 -15.83 4.77 -4.34
C PHE A 61 -16.41 5.55 -5.53
N VAL A 62 -17.70 5.40 -5.75
CA VAL A 62 -18.43 6.02 -6.87
C VAL A 62 -19.70 6.66 -6.31
N SER A 63 -20.00 7.88 -6.74
CA SER A 63 -21.30 8.52 -6.56
C SER A 63 -22.19 8.23 -7.77
N ALA A 64 -23.50 8.20 -7.54
CA ALA A 64 -24.51 8.02 -8.56
C ALA A 64 -25.54 9.13 -8.43
N GLU A 65 -25.72 9.92 -9.48
CA GLU A 65 -26.66 11.04 -9.52
C GLU A 65 -27.67 10.84 -10.64
N GLU A 66 -28.94 11.12 -10.34
CA GLU A 66 -29.98 11.14 -11.37
C GLU A 66 -29.73 12.30 -12.33
N SER A 67 -29.67 12.00 -13.62
CA SER A 67 -29.46 12.97 -14.67
C SER A 67 -30.31 12.59 -15.90
N PRO A 68 -31.17 13.47 -16.38
CA PRO A 68 -31.95 13.17 -17.56
C PRO A 68 -31.05 12.89 -18.76
N THR A 69 -31.42 11.92 -19.57
CA THR A 69 -30.77 11.68 -20.87
C THR A 69 -31.12 12.79 -21.86
N SER A 70 -30.37 12.88 -22.94
CA SER A 70 -30.67 13.81 -24.04
C SER A 70 -32.12 13.71 -24.60
N ASN A 71 -32.76 12.55 -24.39
CA ASN A 71 -34.14 12.27 -24.78
C ASN A 71 -35.14 12.45 -23.63
N GLY A 72 -34.75 13.13 -22.52
CA GLY A 72 -35.61 13.40 -21.37
C GLY A 72 -35.95 12.17 -20.51
N ARG A 73 -35.37 10.99 -20.78
CA ARG A 73 -35.58 9.79 -19.98
C ARG A 73 -34.72 9.85 -18.70
N PRO A 74 -35.21 9.30 -17.57
CA PRO A 74 -34.39 9.20 -16.38
C PRO A 74 -33.14 8.35 -16.65
N GLY A 75 -31.99 8.85 -16.23
CA GLY A 75 -30.71 8.17 -16.34
C GLY A 75 -29.85 8.42 -15.13
N VAL A 76 -28.80 7.64 -14.95
CA VAL A 76 -27.86 7.79 -13.84
C VAL A 76 -26.49 8.13 -14.39
N LEU A 77 -25.88 9.16 -13.82
CA LEU A 77 -24.52 9.57 -14.06
C LEU A 77 -23.63 9.11 -12.89
N TYR A 78 -22.55 8.43 -13.18
CA TYR A 78 -21.60 7.91 -12.20
C TYR A 78 -20.33 8.74 -12.20
N SER A 79 -19.82 9.08 -11.02
CA SER A 79 -18.60 9.87 -10.84
C SER A 79 -17.72 9.23 -9.77
N LEU A 80 -16.39 9.36 -9.88
CA LEU A 80 -15.51 8.98 -8.79
C LEU A 80 -15.70 9.94 -7.61
N THR A 81 -15.80 9.36 -6.41
CA THR A 81 -15.62 10.12 -5.17
C THR A 81 -14.13 10.43 -4.97
N GLU A 82 -13.79 11.25 -3.99
CA GLU A 82 -12.41 11.47 -3.57
C GLU A 82 -11.74 10.15 -3.21
N LEU A 83 -12.41 9.34 -2.40
CA LEU A 83 -11.97 8.00 -2.03
C LEU A 83 -11.67 7.12 -3.26
N GLY A 84 -12.54 7.13 -4.25
CA GLY A 84 -12.36 6.36 -5.49
C GLY A 84 -11.16 6.86 -6.31
N ARG A 85 -10.92 8.17 -6.34
CA ARG A 85 -9.74 8.76 -6.99
C ARG A 85 -8.45 8.37 -6.29
N ASP A 86 -8.41 8.47 -4.97
CA ASP A 86 -7.23 8.13 -4.17
C ASP A 86 -6.83 6.67 -4.31
N CYS A 87 -7.82 5.76 -4.27
CA CYS A 87 -7.57 4.34 -4.50
C CYS A 87 -7.04 4.07 -5.91
N LEU A 88 -7.61 4.69 -6.93
CA LEU A 88 -7.14 4.51 -8.30
C LEU A 88 -5.73 5.06 -8.48
N LEU A 89 -5.43 6.24 -7.93
CA LEU A 89 -4.09 6.84 -7.98
C LEU A 89 -3.06 5.94 -7.31
N ALA A 90 -3.35 5.36 -6.14
CA ALA A 90 -2.44 4.43 -5.47
C ALA A 90 -2.12 3.19 -6.32
N VAL A 91 -3.13 2.67 -7.04
CA VAL A 91 -2.93 1.53 -7.95
C VAL A 91 -2.07 1.95 -9.15
N LEU A 92 -2.34 3.10 -9.75
CA LEU A 92 -1.60 3.58 -10.92
C LEU A 92 -0.16 3.98 -10.59
N SER A 93 0.09 4.64 -9.45
CA SER A 93 1.44 4.95 -8.97
C SER A 93 2.26 3.67 -8.77
N SER A 94 1.67 2.68 -8.11
CA SER A 94 2.32 1.38 -7.92
C SER A 94 2.55 0.62 -9.23
N ALA A 95 1.67 0.81 -10.23
CA ALA A 95 1.84 0.28 -11.57
C ALA A 95 3.09 0.85 -12.25
N GLY A 96 3.34 2.16 -12.15
CA GLY A 96 4.53 2.80 -12.72
C GLY A 96 5.85 2.25 -12.16
N HIS A 97 5.87 1.82 -10.90
CA HIS A 97 7.02 1.13 -10.32
C HIS A 97 7.16 -0.32 -10.84
N CYS A 98 6.02 -0.99 -11.10
CA CYS A 98 6.02 -2.34 -11.67
C CYS A 98 6.40 -2.34 -13.15
N GLU A 99 5.97 -1.35 -13.94
CA GLU A 99 6.27 -1.26 -15.38
C GLU A 99 7.76 -1.23 -15.66
N ARG A 100 8.55 -0.55 -14.82
CA ARG A 100 10.01 -0.53 -14.96
C ARG A 100 10.68 -1.90 -14.74
N ALA A 101 10.01 -2.81 -14.07
CA ALA A 101 10.56 -4.11 -13.69
C ALA A 101 10.06 -5.27 -14.57
N TRP A 102 8.83 -5.22 -15.14
CA TRP A 102 8.19 -6.44 -15.68
C TRP A 102 7.32 -6.27 -16.91
N CYS A 103 6.84 -5.06 -17.19
CA CYS A 103 5.91 -4.90 -18.29
C CYS A 103 6.64 -4.53 -19.55
N THR A 104 6.33 -5.24 -20.64
CA THR A 104 6.64 -4.74 -21.97
C THR A 104 5.84 -3.46 -22.23
N PRO A 105 6.33 -2.52 -23.06
CA PRO A 105 5.65 -1.25 -23.34
C PRO A 105 4.21 -1.38 -23.86
N ALA A 106 3.76 -2.57 -24.17
CA ALA A 106 2.43 -2.88 -24.72
C ALA A 106 1.41 -3.27 -23.63
N GLU A 107 1.80 -3.56 -22.38
CA GLU A 107 0.87 -3.92 -21.33
C GLU A 107 0.34 -2.67 -20.62
N GLN A 108 -0.98 -2.59 -20.49
CA GLN A 108 -1.65 -1.41 -19.93
C GLN A 108 -1.33 -1.25 -18.44
N PRO A 109 -1.23 0.01 -17.90
CA PRO A 109 -0.97 0.29 -16.47
C PRO A 109 -1.89 -0.45 -15.49
N ILE A 110 -3.11 -0.74 -15.93
CA ILE A 110 -4.08 -1.53 -15.15
C ILE A 110 -3.57 -2.95 -14.87
N VAL A 111 -2.96 -3.61 -15.85
CA VAL A 111 -2.46 -4.99 -15.69
C VAL A 111 -1.32 -5.01 -14.66
N ALA A 112 -0.41 -4.05 -14.74
CA ALA A 112 0.67 -3.90 -13.76
C ALA A 112 0.13 -3.61 -12.34
N GLY A 113 -0.83 -2.70 -12.23
CA GLY A 113 -1.52 -2.39 -10.96
C GLY A 113 -2.24 -3.62 -10.39
N LEU A 114 -2.91 -4.39 -11.23
CA LEU A 114 -3.58 -5.63 -10.82
C LEU A 114 -2.59 -6.67 -10.24
N TRP A 115 -1.42 -6.81 -10.84
CA TRP A 115 -0.37 -7.67 -10.31
C TRP A 115 0.15 -7.16 -8.97
N ALA A 116 0.39 -5.87 -8.82
CA ALA A 116 0.81 -5.26 -7.55
C ALA A 116 -0.23 -5.52 -6.44
N ILE A 117 -1.52 -5.35 -6.72
CA ILE A 117 -2.61 -5.66 -5.78
C ILE A 117 -2.58 -7.15 -5.40
N LYS A 118 -2.48 -8.04 -6.37
CA LYS A 118 -2.42 -9.50 -6.12
C LYS A 118 -1.25 -9.89 -5.22
N LEU A 119 -0.08 -9.27 -5.41
CA LEU A 119 1.09 -9.52 -4.57
C LEU A 119 0.89 -8.99 -3.14
N VAL A 120 0.35 -7.80 -2.99
CA VAL A 120 0.04 -7.20 -1.68
C VAL A 120 -1.06 -7.96 -0.95
N SER A 121 -2.04 -8.51 -1.66
CA SER A 121 -3.14 -9.30 -1.08
C SER A 121 -2.70 -10.71 -0.69
N ASP A 122 -1.65 -11.26 -1.30
CA ASP A 122 -1.19 -12.63 -1.00
C ASP A 122 -0.48 -12.70 0.36
N ARG A 123 -1.14 -13.29 1.34
CA ARG A 123 -0.63 -13.45 2.71
C ARG A 123 0.77 -14.06 2.79
N ARG A 124 1.07 -15.01 1.89
CA ARG A 124 2.39 -15.69 1.88
C ARG A 124 3.48 -14.76 1.39
N THR A 125 3.19 -13.98 0.35
CA THR A 125 4.10 -12.94 -0.14
C THR A 125 4.32 -11.87 0.92
N ARG A 126 3.26 -11.39 1.58
CA ARG A 126 3.38 -10.41 2.69
C ARG A 126 4.30 -10.91 3.81
N ALA A 127 4.16 -12.18 4.20
CA ALA A 127 5.03 -12.75 5.25
C ALA A 127 6.51 -12.77 4.84
N ILE A 128 6.80 -13.10 3.58
CA ILE A 128 8.17 -13.09 3.04
C ILE A 128 8.72 -11.66 2.96
N VAL A 129 7.94 -10.73 2.43
CA VAL A 129 8.31 -9.30 2.32
C VAL A 129 8.63 -8.73 3.70
N ARG A 130 7.79 -9.00 4.69
CA ARG A 130 8.03 -8.58 6.09
C ARG A 130 9.32 -9.17 6.67
N ALA A 131 9.59 -10.46 6.44
CA ALA A 131 10.80 -11.09 6.92
C ALA A 131 12.08 -10.52 6.28
N LEU A 132 11.97 -9.91 5.10
CA LEU A 132 13.05 -9.26 4.37
C LEU A 132 13.17 -7.75 4.66
N ALA A 133 12.26 -7.19 5.45
CA ALA A 133 12.27 -5.75 5.74
C ALA A 133 13.57 -5.30 6.44
N ASP A 134 14.09 -6.13 7.35
CA ASP A 134 15.33 -5.87 8.11
C ASP A 134 16.62 -5.98 7.27
N GLY A 135 16.52 -6.41 6.02
CA GLY A 135 17.66 -6.57 5.13
C GLY A 135 17.79 -7.97 4.50
N PRO A 136 18.93 -8.22 3.84
CA PRO A 136 19.19 -9.46 3.12
C PRO A 136 19.16 -10.69 4.03
N GLN A 137 18.39 -11.74 3.66
CA GLN A 137 18.24 -12.97 4.44
C GLN A 137 18.64 -14.19 3.61
N ARG A 138 19.21 -15.20 4.28
CA ARG A 138 19.41 -16.54 3.69
C ARG A 138 18.10 -17.34 3.72
N PHE A 139 18.02 -18.39 2.94
CA PHE A 139 16.85 -19.30 2.94
C PHE A 139 16.57 -19.87 4.35
N SER A 140 17.62 -20.27 5.08
CA SER A 140 17.52 -20.78 6.45
C SER A 140 16.87 -19.77 7.39
N ASP A 141 17.27 -18.51 7.30
CA ASP A 141 16.79 -17.43 8.16
C ASP A 141 15.32 -17.11 7.86
N LEU A 142 14.96 -17.08 6.57
CA LEU A 142 13.57 -16.94 6.16
C LEU A 142 12.69 -18.09 6.63
N GLN A 143 13.21 -19.32 6.61
CA GLN A 143 12.46 -20.49 7.09
C GLN A 143 12.12 -20.37 8.58
N VAL A 144 13.01 -19.80 9.39
CA VAL A 144 12.77 -19.52 10.81
C VAL A 144 11.80 -18.35 10.99
N ARG A 145 11.95 -17.27 10.22
CA ARG A 145 11.13 -16.05 10.34
C ARG A 145 9.70 -16.21 9.83
N VAL A 146 9.45 -17.16 8.93
CA VAL A 146 8.11 -17.44 8.37
C VAL A 146 7.67 -18.89 8.66
N PRO A 147 7.50 -19.26 9.93
CA PRO A 147 7.23 -20.64 10.33
C PRO A 147 5.91 -21.20 9.79
N ASN A 148 4.99 -20.32 9.41
CA ASN A 148 3.69 -20.68 8.83
C ASN A 148 3.78 -21.11 7.35
N LEU A 149 4.96 -21.02 6.72
CA LEU A 149 5.20 -21.48 5.36
C LEU A 149 6.03 -22.77 5.38
N THR A 150 5.50 -23.82 4.76
CA THR A 150 6.30 -25.03 4.56
C THR A 150 7.50 -24.74 3.67
N ARG A 151 8.58 -25.50 3.84
CA ARG A 151 9.81 -25.37 3.03
C ARG A 151 9.54 -25.34 1.53
N SER A 152 8.66 -26.21 1.04
CA SER A 152 8.31 -26.30 -0.37
C SER A 152 7.57 -25.07 -0.88
N VAL A 153 6.65 -24.52 -0.08
CA VAL A 153 5.92 -23.30 -0.42
C VAL A 153 6.86 -22.09 -0.43
N LEU A 154 7.71 -21.94 0.60
CA LEU A 154 8.70 -20.88 0.65
C LEU A 154 9.63 -20.93 -0.56
N LEU A 155 10.17 -22.11 -0.89
CA LEU A 155 11.08 -22.28 -2.02
C LEU A 155 10.41 -21.93 -3.37
N ARG A 156 9.16 -22.35 -3.56
CA ARG A 156 8.38 -22.03 -4.78
C ARG A 156 8.17 -20.51 -4.89
N ARG A 157 7.83 -19.83 -3.79
CA ARG A 157 7.64 -18.39 -3.78
C ARG A 157 8.94 -17.64 -4.04
N LEU A 158 10.03 -18.00 -3.36
CA LEU A 158 11.34 -17.37 -3.56
C LEU A 158 11.91 -17.59 -4.98
N LYS A 159 11.46 -18.61 -5.71
CA LYS A 159 11.75 -18.78 -7.13
C LYS A 159 10.92 -17.87 -8.04
N ALA A 160 9.66 -17.62 -7.68
CA ALA A 160 8.73 -16.83 -8.49
C ALA A 160 8.88 -15.31 -8.28
N LEU A 161 9.09 -14.87 -7.04
CA LEU A 161 9.10 -13.46 -6.66
C LEU A 161 10.16 -12.59 -7.38
N PRO A 162 11.36 -13.09 -7.75
CA PRO A 162 12.30 -12.33 -8.59
C PRO A 162 11.74 -11.99 -9.96
N GLY A 163 11.01 -12.93 -10.59
CA GLY A 163 10.31 -12.67 -11.85
C GLY A 163 9.24 -11.60 -11.76
N TYR A 164 8.80 -11.27 -10.54
CA TYR A 164 7.85 -10.19 -10.26
C TYR A 164 8.55 -8.93 -9.72
N GLY A 165 9.86 -8.81 -9.74
CA GLY A 165 10.62 -7.66 -9.24
C GLY A 165 10.41 -7.37 -7.75
N VAL A 166 9.85 -8.32 -6.97
CA VAL A 166 9.61 -8.15 -5.53
C VAL A 166 10.91 -8.29 -4.74
N LEU A 167 11.78 -9.17 -5.19
CA LEU A 167 13.08 -9.40 -4.56
C LEU A 167 14.14 -9.78 -5.60
N SER A 168 15.41 -9.62 -5.22
CA SER A 168 16.56 -10.14 -5.96
C SER A 168 17.25 -11.26 -5.18
N ARG A 169 18.12 -11.99 -5.90
CA ARG A 169 19.02 -12.99 -5.32
C ARG A 169 20.44 -12.49 -5.49
N GLU A 170 21.14 -12.34 -4.37
CA GLU A 170 22.50 -11.89 -4.33
C GLU A 170 23.42 -12.99 -3.79
N GLY A 171 24.67 -13.00 -4.24
CA GLY A 171 25.68 -13.95 -3.82
C GLY A 171 25.83 -15.16 -4.75
N THR A 172 26.98 -15.83 -4.62
CA THR A 172 27.40 -17.01 -5.38
C THR A 172 27.87 -18.10 -4.43
N ASN A 173 28.03 -19.34 -4.93
CA ASN A 173 28.71 -20.44 -4.22
C ASN A 173 28.11 -20.81 -2.85
N GLY A 174 26.78 -20.93 -2.77
CA GLY A 174 26.10 -21.41 -1.57
C GLY A 174 25.74 -20.32 -0.54
N GLU A 175 26.16 -19.08 -0.75
CA GLU A 175 25.82 -17.93 0.09
C GLU A 175 24.70 -17.05 -0.50
N VAL A 176 23.70 -17.67 -1.10
CA VAL A 176 22.57 -16.92 -1.67
C VAL A 176 21.77 -16.22 -0.59
N ARG A 177 21.62 -14.92 -0.75
CA ARG A 177 20.75 -14.06 0.05
C ARG A 177 19.62 -13.51 -0.81
N TYR A 178 18.46 -13.35 -0.21
CA TYR A 178 17.31 -12.71 -0.81
C TYR A 178 17.22 -11.28 -0.30
N VAL A 179 17.06 -10.34 -1.21
CA VAL A 179 17.02 -8.90 -0.92
C VAL A 179 15.71 -8.34 -1.43
N LEU A 180 15.03 -7.57 -0.61
CA LEU A 180 13.79 -6.89 -0.99
C LEU A 180 14.10 -5.76 -1.97
N SER A 181 13.38 -5.69 -3.07
CA SER A 181 13.51 -4.59 -4.03
C SER A 181 12.81 -3.32 -3.54
N ASP A 182 13.23 -2.15 -4.03
CA ASP A 182 12.55 -0.89 -3.75
C ASP A 182 11.12 -0.90 -4.31
N ASN A 183 10.87 -1.53 -5.45
CA ASN A 183 9.53 -1.71 -6.00
C ASN A 183 8.58 -2.39 -5.02
N ALA A 184 9.03 -3.46 -4.33
CA ALA A 184 8.21 -4.12 -3.31
C ALA A 184 7.92 -3.23 -2.10
N ARG A 185 8.84 -2.34 -1.76
CA ARG A 185 8.65 -1.34 -0.70
C ARG A 185 7.59 -0.31 -1.11
N HIS A 186 7.66 0.20 -2.32
CA HIS A 186 6.64 1.12 -2.87
C HIS A 186 5.25 0.48 -2.96
N MET A 187 5.12 -0.81 -3.21
CA MET A 187 3.81 -1.49 -3.20
C MET A 187 3.08 -1.40 -1.85
N THR A 188 3.77 -1.05 -0.77
CA THR A 188 3.17 -0.79 0.56
C THR A 188 2.12 0.32 0.51
N VAL A 189 2.25 1.27 -0.44
CA VAL A 189 1.29 2.35 -0.70
C VAL A 189 -0.11 1.83 -0.93
N ILE A 190 -0.28 0.81 -1.78
CA ILE A 190 -1.61 0.23 -2.08
C ILE A 190 -2.29 -0.22 -0.79
N ALA A 191 -1.54 -0.89 0.07
CA ALA A 191 -2.10 -1.42 1.30
C ALA A 191 -2.44 -0.34 2.33
N LEU A 192 -1.63 0.74 2.41
CA LEU A 192 -1.93 1.89 3.27
C LEU A 192 -3.15 2.65 2.77
N ARG A 193 -3.28 2.88 1.47
CA ARG A 193 -4.47 3.51 0.89
C ARG A 193 -5.72 2.65 1.06
N ALA A 194 -5.61 1.33 0.85
CA ALA A 194 -6.74 0.43 1.10
C ALA A 194 -7.19 0.46 2.57
N ALA A 195 -6.24 0.48 3.50
CA ALA A 195 -6.55 0.61 4.93
C ALA A 195 -7.24 1.93 5.25
N HIS A 196 -6.74 3.04 4.71
CA HIS A 196 -7.36 4.36 4.88
C HIS A 196 -8.80 4.39 4.33
N CYS A 197 -9.02 3.78 3.16
CA CYS A 197 -10.36 3.63 2.59
C CYS A 197 -11.34 2.91 3.54
N GLU A 198 -10.89 1.83 4.19
CA GLU A 198 -11.71 1.11 5.16
C GLU A 198 -12.02 1.96 6.40
N LEU A 199 -11.04 2.73 6.87
CA LEU A 199 -11.23 3.65 8.01
C LEU A 199 -12.28 4.72 7.70
N GLN A 200 -12.18 5.36 6.54
CA GLN A 200 -13.17 6.37 6.12
C GLN A 200 -14.57 5.80 6.00
N ARG A 201 -14.70 4.49 5.79
CA ARG A 201 -15.97 3.76 5.74
C ARG A 201 -16.49 3.37 7.12
N GLY A 202 -15.83 3.80 8.18
CA GLY A 202 -16.21 3.52 9.56
C GLY A 202 -15.95 2.07 9.99
N ASN A 203 -15.00 1.38 9.34
CA ASN A 203 -14.53 0.07 9.74
C ASN A 203 -13.22 0.19 10.54
N PRO A 204 -13.27 0.43 11.85
CA PRO A 204 -12.07 0.62 12.67
C PRO A 204 -11.23 -0.66 12.81
N GLU A 205 -11.82 -1.82 12.54
CA GLU A 205 -11.08 -3.09 12.54
C GLU A 205 -10.22 -3.28 11.28
N ALA A 206 -10.42 -2.43 10.28
CA ALA A 206 -9.69 -2.47 9.01
C ALA A 206 -8.29 -1.89 9.10
N LEU A 207 -7.87 -1.43 10.28
CA LEU A 207 -6.51 -0.96 10.48
C LEU A 207 -5.51 -2.09 10.30
N PRO A 208 -4.44 -1.83 9.56
CA PRO A 208 -3.38 -2.81 9.48
C PRO A 208 -2.86 -3.06 10.89
N SER A 209 -3.05 -4.27 11.38
CA SER A 209 -2.32 -4.80 12.54
C SER A 209 -0.79 -4.73 12.34
N ASP A 210 -0.34 -4.08 11.28
CA ASP A 210 1.01 -4.04 10.76
C ASP A 210 1.38 -2.64 10.20
N LEU A 211 0.78 -1.58 10.73
CA LEU A 211 1.09 -0.21 10.25
C LEU A 211 2.57 0.13 10.45
N LEU A 212 3.13 -0.18 11.61
CA LEU A 212 4.56 0.05 11.88
C LEU A 212 5.46 -0.81 10.98
N GLY A 213 5.06 -2.05 10.68
CA GLY A 213 5.77 -2.88 9.72
C GLY A 213 5.74 -2.33 8.30
N ARG A 214 4.68 -1.61 7.91
CA ARG A 214 4.60 -0.91 6.62
C ARG A 214 5.50 0.33 6.58
N MET A 215 5.56 1.08 7.67
CA MET A 215 6.50 2.19 7.82
C MET A 215 7.95 1.69 7.76
N HIS A 216 8.22 0.55 8.39
CA HIS A 216 9.52 -0.13 8.32
C HIS A 216 9.90 -0.49 6.87
N LEU A 217 8.96 -0.97 6.08
CA LEU A 217 9.19 -1.29 4.67
C LEU A 217 9.47 -0.03 3.84
N LEU A 218 8.81 1.07 4.17
CA LEU A 218 8.88 2.31 3.41
C LEU A 218 10.13 3.15 3.75
N ALA A 219 10.57 3.14 4.99
CA ALA A 219 11.66 3.97 5.49
C ALA A 219 12.94 3.93 4.62
N PRO A 220 13.44 2.78 4.16
CA PRO A 220 14.67 2.73 3.34
C PRO A 220 14.59 3.41 1.98
N VAL A 221 13.38 3.61 1.43
CA VAL A 221 13.14 4.30 0.15
C VAL A 221 12.73 5.76 0.33
N ALA A 222 12.50 6.19 1.57
CA ALA A 222 12.19 7.56 1.91
C ALA A 222 13.46 8.41 2.02
N HIS A 223 13.36 9.67 1.59
CA HIS A 223 14.48 10.61 1.61
C HIS A 223 14.12 11.81 2.47
N VAL A 224 15.10 12.29 3.21
CA VAL A 224 15.02 13.54 3.98
C VAL A 224 16.13 14.50 3.54
N PRO A 225 16.03 15.81 3.81
CA PRO A 225 17.15 16.72 3.57
C PRO A 225 18.42 16.25 4.29
N HIS A 226 19.56 16.39 3.65
CA HIS A 226 20.86 15.97 4.21
C HIS A 226 21.22 16.67 5.55
N SER A 227 20.63 17.82 5.81
CA SER A 227 20.77 18.55 7.08
C SER A 227 20.00 17.92 8.24
N VAL A 228 19.04 17.05 7.95
CA VAL A 228 18.22 16.39 8.97
C VAL A 228 18.95 15.18 9.51
N ASN A 229 19.26 15.22 10.81
CA ASN A 229 19.91 14.12 11.51
C ASN A 229 19.27 13.95 12.88
N GLY A 230 18.99 12.71 13.26
CA GLY A 230 18.44 12.41 14.57
C GLY A 230 17.61 11.13 14.60
N THR A 231 17.18 10.79 15.79
CA THR A 231 16.35 9.60 16.05
C THR A 231 14.97 10.04 16.52
N CYS A 232 13.93 9.56 15.87
CA CYS A 232 12.55 9.72 16.34
C CYS A 232 11.91 8.35 16.61
N ARG A 233 11.18 8.28 17.71
CA ARG A 233 10.42 7.10 18.12
C ARG A 233 8.96 7.28 17.78
N TRP A 234 8.42 6.30 17.10
CA TRP A 234 7.00 6.28 16.70
C TRP A 234 6.26 5.19 17.45
N ARG A 235 5.16 5.60 18.09
CA ARG A 235 4.31 4.75 18.92
C ARG A 235 2.91 4.69 18.35
N LEU A 236 2.39 3.48 18.31
CA LEU A 236 0.99 3.25 17.95
C LEU A 236 0.15 3.20 19.24
N ASP A 237 -0.84 4.08 19.32
CA ASP A 237 -1.81 4.08 20.41
C ASP A 237 -2.94 3.11 20.05
N SER A 238 -2.71 1.85 20.28
CA SER A 238 -3.67 0.78 20.01
C SER A 238 -3.82 -0.15 21.20
N GLN A 239 -4.92 -0.91 21.24
CA GLN A 239 -5.13 -1.95 22.24
C GLN A 239 -4.19 -3.16 22.06
N ILE A 240 -3.48 -3.21 20.95
CA ILE A 240 -2.49 -4.25 20.64
C ILE A 240 -1.12 -3.67 20.97
N THR A 241 -0.38 -4.33 21.83
CA THR A 241 1.00 -3.95 22.15
C THR A 241 1.88 -4.25 20.93
N GLU A 242 2.08 -3.25 20.07
CA GLU A 242 3.10 -3.30 19.03
C GLU A 242 4.40 -2.68 19.56
N PRO A 243 5.58 -3.18 19.14
CA PRO A 243 6.85 -2.56 19.52
C PRO A 243 6.95 -1.16 18.92
N ASP A 244 7.56 -0.25 19.67
CA ASP A 244 7.91 1.08 19.16
C ASP A 244 8.80 0.96 17.91
N LEU A 245 8.69 1.90 17.00
CA LEU A 245 9.52 1.99 15.81
C LEU A 245 10.50 3.16 15.95
N ASP A 246 11.77 2.85 16.07
CA ASP A 246 12.83 3.87 16.07
C ASP A 246 13.33 4.12 14.65
N LEU A 247 13.17 5.38 14.21
CA LEU A 247 13.61 5.86 12.90
C LEU A 247 14.80 6.78 13.07
N VAL A 248 15.89 6.51 12.36
CA VAL A 248 17.08 7.33 12.32
C VAL A 248 17.17 8.05 10.97
N ALA A 249 17.09 9.37 11.00
CA ALA A 249 17.39 10.20 9.85
C ALA A 249 18.87 10.52 9.84
N ALA A 250 19.57 10.17 8.76
CA ALA A 250 20.98 10.47 8.59
C ALA A 250 21.38 10.45 7.11
N ALA A 251 22.25 11.37 6.71
CA ALA A 251 22.80 11.43 5.35
C ALA A 251 21.73 11.38 4.24
N GLY A 252 20.61 12.04 4.45
CA GLY A 252 19.52 12.11 3.49
C GLY A 252 18.61 10.88 3.42
N ARG A 253 18.74 9.91 4.32
CA ARG A 253 17.99 8.66 4.35
C ARG A 253 17.35 8.41 5.70
N ILE A 254 16.34 7.55 5.69
CA ILE A 254 15.69 7.05 6.90
C ILE A 254 16.04 5.57 7.06
N ALA A 255 16.54 5.20 8.22
CA ALA A 255 16.78 3.82 8.61
C ALA A 255 15.90 3.43 9.80
N VAL A 256 15.49 2.18 9.85
CA VAL A 256 14.79 1.61 11.01
C VAL A 256 15.80 0.94 11.92
N VAL A 257 15.71 1.25 13.20
CA VAL A 257 16.53 0.60 14.23
C VAL A 257 15.67 -0.45 14.93
N THR A 258 16.07 -1.71 14.77
CA THR A 258 15.37 -2.86 15.37
C THR A 258 15.86 -3.18 16.80
N THR A 259 17.00 -2.61 17.19
CA THR A 259 17.54 -2.73 18.54
C THR A 259 17.36 -1.38 19.24
N PRO A 260 16.88 -1.35 20.48
CA PRO A 260 16.72 -0.10 21.21
C PRO A 260 18.01 0.71 21.16
N ALA A 261 17.92 1.96 20.70
CA ALA A 261 19.07 2.85 20.68
C ALA A 261 19.58 3.04 22.12
N LEU A 262 20.91 3.08 22.27
CA LEU A 262 21.56 3.35 23.55
C LEU A 262 21.25 4.76 24.07
N GLU A 263 20.97 5.69 23.14
CA GLU A 263 20.60 7.06 23.47
C GLU A 263 19.07 7.25 23.35
N PRO A 264 18.49 8.11 24.20
CA PRO A 264 17.07 8.44 24.09
C PRO A 264 16.80 9.15 22.74
N PRO A 265 15.64 8.91 22.12
CA PRO A 265 15.28 9.58 20.87
C PRO A 265 15.11 11.09 21.09
N GLN A 266 15.52 11.91 20.12
CA GLN A 266 15.35 13.36 20.16
C GLN A 266 13.88 13.77 20.04
N ALA A 267 13.06 12.92 19.43
CA ALA A 267 11.63 13.13 19.32
C ALA A 267 10.85 11.83 19.54
N CYS A 268 9.65 11.95 20.08
CA CYS A 268 8.72 10.85 20.20
C CYS A 268 7.34 11.30 19.70
N SER A 269 6.77 10.55 18.78
CA SER A 269 5.44 10.79 18.26
C SER A 269 4.51 9.64 18.59
N ARG A 270 3.30 9.96 19.00
CA ARG A 270 2.26 9.02 19.37
C ARG A 270 0.96 9.37 18.66
N ALA A 271 0.26 8.40 18.13
CA ALA A 271 -1.07 8.60 17.57
C ALA A 271 -1.83 7.28 17.46
N THR A 272 -3.15 7.36 17.31
CA THR A 272 -3.94 6.21 16.89
C THR A 272 -3.58 5.80 15.46
N PRO A 273 -3.83 4.56 15.08
CA PRO A 273 -3.57 4.09 13.72
C PRO A 273 -4.23 4.94 12.64
N GLU A 274 -5.47 5.45 12.89
CA GLU A 274 -6.16 6.35 11.95
C GLU A 274 -5.37 7.64 11.74
N ARG A 275 -4.99 8.30 12.85
CA ARG A 275 -4.23 9.56 12.80
C ARG A 275 -2.87 9.36 12.14
N TRP A 276 -2.22 8.21 12.34
CA TRP A 276 -0.99 7.85 11.64
C TRP A 276 -1.21 7.69 10.12
N CYS A 277 -2.28 7.01 9.70
CA CYS A 277 -2.61 6.91 8.28
C CYS A 277 -2.88 8.28 7.67
N GLU A 278 -3.66 9.13 8.34
CA GLU A 278 -3.94 10.51 7.89
C GLU A 278 -2.65 11.34 7.81
N ALA A 279 -1.80 11.29 8.85
CA ALA A 279 -0.53 12.00 8.88
C ALA A 279 0.37 11.62 7.70
N LEU A 280 0.51 10.32 7.43
CA LEU A 280 1.32 9.82 6.32
C LEU A 280 0.75 10.17 4.95
N LEU A 281 -0.56 10.05 4.77
CA LEU A 281 -1.20 10.22 3.46
C LEU A 281 -1.36 11.69 3.07
N HIS A 282 -1.48 12.59 4.06
CA HIS A 282 -1.68 14.03 3.84
C HIS A 282 -0.45 14.86 4.25
N CYS A 283 0.64 14.22 4.69
CA CYS A 283 1.83 14.88 5.21
C CYS A 283 1.50 15.91 6.32
N ASP A 284 0.63 15.51 7.26
CA ASP A 284 0.12 16.40 8.31
C ASP A 284 0.67 16.01 9.69
N PRO A 285 1.77 16.65 10.16
CA PRO A 285 2.35 16.36 11.47
C PRO A 285 1.44 16.77 12.64
N ALA A 286 0.42 17.64 12.43
CA ALA A 286 -0.52 18.03 13.47
C ALA A 286 -1.45 16.89 13.92
N LYS A 287 -1.52 15.82 13.15
CA LYS A 287 -2.22 14.58 13.53
C LYS A 287 -1.49 13.79 14.61
N LEU A 288 -0.21 14.08 14.88
CA LEU A 288 0.64 13.35 15.79
C LEU A 288 0.84 14.10 17.09
N ASP A 289 0.73 13.39 18.22
CA ASP A 289 1.10 13.91 19.52
C ASP A 289 2.62 13.77 19.68
N THR A 290 3.32 14.86 19.38
CA THR A 290 4.80 14.88 19.31
C THR A 290 5.38 15.55 20.54
N THR A 291 6.45 14.97 21.07
CA THR A 291 7.30 15.55 22.11
C THR A 291 8.75 15.58 21.61
N GLY A 292 9.53 16.59 22.01
CA GLY A 292 10.92 16.77 21.58
C GLY A 292 11.03 17.56 20.28
N ASP A 293 11.88 17.13 19.35
CA ASP A 293 12.15 17.82 18.09
C ASP A 293 11.04 17.64 17.05
N HIS A 294 10.11 18.59 17.01
CA HIS A 294 9.01 18.61 16.04
C HIS A 294 9.48 18.77 14.59
N ALA A 295 10.60 19.45 14.35
CA ALA A 295 11.12 19.64 12.99
C ALA A 295 11.67 18.33 12.43
N LEU A 296 12.34 17.54 13.26
CA LEU A 296 12.80 16.21 12.90
C LEU A 296 11.61 15.29 12.50
N VAL A 297 10.54 15.28 13.32
CA VAL A 297 9.34 14.48 13.02
C VAL A 297 8.67 14.92 11.72
N ALA A 298 8.53 16.22 11.50
CA ALA A 298 7.95 16.75 10.27
C ALA A 298 8.75 16.35 9.04
N ALA A 299 10.09 16.45 9.09
CA ALA A 299 10.97 16.07 7.99
C ALA A 299 10.95 14.56 7.69
N VAL A 300 10.90 13.72 8.73
CA VAL A 300 10.78 12.26 8.57
C VAL A 300 9.43 11.89 7.99
N LEU A 301 8.34 12.52 8.47
CA LEU A 301 7.00 12.33 7.94
C LEU A 301 6.91 12.75 6.47
N GLU A 302 7.48 13.90 6.11
CA GLU A 302 7.54 14.39 4.72
C GLU A 302 8.27 13.41 3.81
N GLY A 303 9.43 12.89 4.25
CA GLY A 303 10.18 11.90 3.51
C GLY A 303 9.39 10.61 3.26
N LEU A 304 8.70 10.10 4.27
CA LEU A 304 7.85 8.91 4.14
C LEU A 304 6.62 9.18 3.28
N SER A 305 5.96 10.33 3.45
CA SER A 305 4.81 10.74 2.64
C SER A 305 5.19 10.91 1.17
N SER A 306 6.33 11.51 0.88
CA SER A 306 6.86 11.64 -0.48
C SER A 306 7.14 10.28 -1.11
N ALA A 307 7.69 9.33 -0.35
CA ALA A 307 7.91 7.96 -0.81
C ALA A 307 6.59 7.19 -1.06
N LEU A 308 5.49 7.60 -0.42
CA LEU A 308 4.14 7.07 -0.68
C LEU A 308 3.53 7.65 -1.96
N LEU A 309 3.94 8.83 -2.40
CA LEU A 309 3.38 9.54 -3.55
C LEU A 309 4.21 9.37 -4.83
N ALA A 310 5.49 9.00 -4.69
CA ALA A 310 6.43 8.76 -5.80
C ALA A 310 6.10 7.49 -6.58
#